data_74200778de86429ccbe0711bf26cade5
#
_entry.id   74200778de86429ccbe0711bf26cade5
#
_cell.length_a   1.000
_cell.length_b   1.000
_cell.length_c   1.000
_cell.angle_alpha   90.00
_cell.angle_beta   90.00
_cell.angle_gamma   90.00
#
_symmetry.space_group_name_H-M   'P 1'
#
loop_
_entity.id
_entity.type
_entity.pdbx_description
1 polymer ?
#
loop_
_entity_poly.entity_id
_entity_poly.type
_entity_poly.pdbx_seq_one_letter_code
_entity_poly.pdbx_strand_id
1 'polypeptide(L)'
;GVPDAEDRDPLDPSIGRHTQNISVMSEPIGVIGATTTVDMGYTTTDDQNQLPGLGFRIHFDSSFLSLSDALVHIQQDLIVEAEGPFFDEEDYDGNDITDQYITLGWASLNGNWPNTDLPAKLLSVNFNVLDTINTDTLTATTISFSSISVSSGYDFDSTSFDMDVLAATWDFDGNGVADALTDGLILLRYTFGLRGEVLTKDVMAVDSPLSSSEAESELLNALVIADIDGNGEIDALTDGLLLLRYLFGLQGEALVQAVTASDAQRSSADEVYNYITKYLPQ
;
A
#
# COMPACT_ATOMS: atom_id res chain seq x y z
N GLY A 1 20.39 26.29 22.84
CA GLY A 1 19.22 26.97 22.25
C GLY A 1 19.40 27.15 20.77
N VAL A 2 18.32 27.23 20.04
CA VAL A 2 18.30 27.53 18.59
C VAL A 2 18.87 28.95 18.39
N PRO A 3 19.69 29.23 17.34
CA PRO A 3 20.17 30.57 17.07
C PRO A 3 19.03 31.58 16.83
N ASP A 4 19.14 32.79 17.36
CA ASP A 4 18.13 33.86 17.30
C ASP A 4 17.53 34.11 15.90
N ALA A 5 18.33 33.92 14.83
CA ALA A 5 17.88 34.13 13.45
C ALA A 5 17.00 33.00 12.91
N GLU A 6 16.97 31.86 13.60
CA GLU A 6 16.25 30.64 13.17
C GLU A 6 15.20 30.22 14.19
N ASP A 7 15.12 30.90 15.35
CA ASP A 7 14.15 30.65 16.40
C ASP A 7 12.83 31.37 16.09
N ARG A 8 11.71 30.66 16.20
CA ARG A 8 10.37 31.21 16.00
C ARG A 8 10.03 32.30 17.02
N ASP A 9 10.52 32.18 18.23
CA ASP A 9 10.50 33.20 19.28
C ASP A 9 11.83 33.23 20.01
N PRO A 10 12.78 34.08 19.60
CA PRO A 10 14.12 34.13 20.17
C PRO A 10 14.18 34.41 21.69
N LEU A 11 13.09 34.88 22.26
CA LEU A 11 12.98 35.20 23.68
C LEU A 11 12.39 34.05 24.51
N ASP A 12 11.79 33.05 23.85
CA ASP A 12 11.21 31.88 24.51
C ASP A 12 11.92 30.57 24.07
N PRO A 13 12.83 30.04 24.89
CA PRO A 13 13.56 28.83 24.54
C PRO A 13 12.70 27.55 24.48
N SER A 14 11.43 27.63 24.84
CA SER A 14 10.48 26.53 24.74
C SER A 14 9.75 26.50 23.37
N ILE A 15 9.80 27.57 22.60
CA ILE A 15 9.20 27.65 21.28
C ILE A 15 10.29 27.31 20.25
N GLY A 16 10.19 26.10 19.70
CA GLY A 16 11.10 25.62 18.66
C GLY A 16 10.80 26.15 17.26
N ARG A 17 11.56 25.65 16.31
CA ARG A 17 11.36 25.92 14.88
C ARG A 17 10.05 25.30 14.40
N HIS A 18 9.54 25.78 13.27
CA HIS A 18 8.48 25.09 12.55
C HIS A 18 8.98 23.75 12.04
N THR A 19 8.06 22.84 11.73
CA THR A 19 8.43 21.54 11.17
C THR A 19 7.84 21.34 9.77
N GLN A 20 8.60 20.66 8.91
CA GLN A 20 8.14 20.08 7.67
C GLN A 20 7.88 18.58 7.96
N ASN A 21 6.60 18.16 7.83
CA ASN A 21 6.17 16.85 8.27
C ASN A 21 5.84 15.94 7.08
N ILE A 22 6.32 14.71 7.14
CA ILE A 22 5.90 13.63 6.25
C ILE A 22 5.12 12.61 7.08
N SER A 23 3.98 12.19 6.56
CA SER A 23 3.14 11.16 7.17
C SER A 23 2.53 10.24 6.13
N VAL A 24 2.22 9.02 6.52
CA VAL A 24 1.39 8.11 5.72
C VAL A 24 -0.06 8.58 5.81
N MET A 25 -0.73 8.73 4.66
CA MET A 25 -2.08 9.29 4.58
C MET A 25 -3.19 8.26 4.89
N SER A 26 -2.88 6.98 4.72
CA SER A 26 -3.76 5.85 5.03
C SER A 26 -2.91 4.73 5.62
N GLU A 27 -3.52 3.85 6.38
CA GLU A 27 -2.86 2.65 6.91
C GLU A 27 -2.94 1.54 5.86
N PRO A 28 -1.94 1.39 4.98
CA PRO A 28 -1.96 0.34 3.98
C PRO A 28 -1.71 -1.01 4.64
N ILE A 29 -2.31 -2.04 4.06
CA ILE A 29 -2.07 -3.43 4.43
C ILE A 29 -1.20 -4.04 3.34
N GLY A 30 -0.12 -4.70 3.73
CA GLY A 30 0.71 -5.51 2.85
C GLY A 30 0.11 -6.91 2.71
N VAL A 31 -0.09 -7.38 1.47
CA VAL A 31 -0.51 -8.75 1.23
C VAL A 31 0.62 -9.51 0.54
N ILE A 32 1.01 -10.64 1.13
CA ILE A 32 2.12 -11.47 0.64
C ILE A 32 1.94 -11.79 -0.84
N GLY A 33 2.98 -11.49 -1.62
CA GLY A 33 3.01 -11.70 -3.05
C GLY A 33 2.19 -10.72 -3.89
N ALA A 34 1.61 -9.67 -3.28
CA ALA A 34 0.92 -8.59 -3.98
C ALA A 34 1.71 -7.28 -3.90
N THR A 35 1.26 -6.28 -4.66
CA THR A 35 1.78 -4.91 -4.57
C THR A 35 0.87 -4.09 -3.67
N THR A 36 1.46 -3.34 -2.74
CA THR A 36 0.75 -2.38 -1.89
C THR A 36 1.21 -0.96 -2.21
N THR A 37 0.27 0.00 -2.13
CA THR A 37 0.56 1.42 -2.34
C THR A 37 0.56 2.14 -1.01
N VAL A 38 1.63 2.88 -0.71
CA VAL A 38 1.76 3.74 0.45
C VAL A 38 1.67 5.19 -0.01
N ASP A 39 0.60 5.86 0.37
CA ASP A 39 0.37 7.27 0.06
C ASP A 39 0.97 8.15 1.15
N MET A 40 1.82 9.10 0.75
CA MET A 40 2.51 9.99 1.66
C MET A 40 2.04 11.43 1.51
N GLY A 41 1.71 12.02 2.65
CA GLY A 41 1.29 13.39 2.78
C GLY A 41 2.39 14.28 3.32
N TYR A 42 2.27 15.56 2.99
CA TYR A 42 3.15 16.62 3.46
C TYR A 42 2.34 17.74 4.11
N THR A 43 2.85 18.26 5.21
CA THR A 43 2.32 19.44 5.86
C THR A 43 3.42 20.21 6.59
N THR A 44 3.12 21.41 7.05
CA THR A 44 3.98 22.22 7.93
C THR A 44 3.21 22.64 9.16
N THR A 45 3.89 22.89 10.27
CA THR A 45 3.22 23.30 11.52
C THR A 45 2.67 24.72 11.50
N ASP A 46 3.00 25.50 10.49
CA ASP A 46 2.54 26.90 10.30
C ASP A 46 1.70 27.08 9.03
N ASP A 47 1.28 25.97 8.40
CA ASP A 47 0.53 25.97 7.13
C ASP A 47 1.23 26.69 5.97
N GLN A 48 2.58 26.89 6.07
CA GLN A 48 3.35 27.55 5.01
C GLN A 48 3.55 26.58 3.84
N ASN A 49 3.04 26.96 2.67
CA ASN A 49 3.10 26.17 1.44
C ASN A 49 3.99 26.81 0.35
N GLN A 50 4.80 27.79 0.69
CA GLN A 50 5.75 28.47 -0.20
C GLN A 50 7.15 28.44 0.43
N LEU A 51 7.86 27.33 0.20
CA LEU A 51 9.17 27.04 0.77
C LEU A 51 10.20 26.69 -0.32
N PRO A 52 11.50 26.76 -0.02
CA PRO A 52 12.55 26.34 -0.95
C PRO A 52 12.51 24.86 -1.34
N GLY A 53 11.93 23.99 -0.51
CA GLY A 53 11.82 22.56 -0.82
C GLY A 53 11.99 21.64 0.38
N LEU A 54 12.15 20.36 0.10
CA LEU A 54 12.36 19.28 1.07
C LEU A 54 13.12 18.14 0.40
N GLY A 55 14.04 17.51 1.11
CA GLY A 55 14.67 16.25 0.72
C GLY A 55 14.63 15.27 1.89
N PHE A 56 14.22 14.05 1.63
CA PHE A 56 14.14 13.00 2.63
C PHE A 56 14.36 11.60 2.05
N ARG A 57 14.54 10.62 2.92
CA ARG A 57 14.62 9.21 2.62
C ARG A 57 13.37 8.51 3.11
N ILE A 58 12.97 7.47 2.40
CA ILE A 58 11.96 6.51 2.83
C ILE A 58 12.68 5.19 3.03
N HIS A 59 12.69 4.71 4.26
CA HIS A 59 13.36 3.47 4.66
C HIS A 59 12.36 2.34 4.76
N PHE A 60 12.79 1.12 4.44
CA PHE A 60 11.97 -0.08 4.50
C PHE A 60 12.82 -1.33 4.72
N ASP A 61 12.20 -2.38 5.21
CA ASP A 61 12.81 -3.69 5.42
C ASP A 61 12.79 -4.51 4.12
N SER A 62 13.96 -4.75 3.52
CA SER A 62 14.09 -5.50 2.28
C SER A 62 13.81 -7.00 2.42
N SER A 63 13.68 -7.51 3.63
CA SER A 63 13.24 -8.89 3.86
C SER A 63 11.73 -9.07 3.67
N PHE A 64 10.96 -7.97 3.73
CA PHE A 64 9.51 -7.93 3.53
C PHE A 64 9.09 -7.26 2.22
N LEU A 65 9.78 -6.20 1.83
CA LEU A 65 9.38 -5.31 0.76
C LEU A 65 10.43 -5.17 -0.32
N SER A 66 9.99 -5.02 -1.56
CA SER A 66 10.84 -4.51 -2.63
C SER A 66 10.15 -3.35 -3.33
N LEU A 67 10.92 -2.31 -3.68
CA LEU A 67 10.38 -1.17 -4.41
C LEU A 67 9.90 -1.62 -5.80
N SER A 68 8.65 -1.28 -6.14
CA SER A 68 8.12 -1.43 -7.49
C SER A 68 8.29 -0.13 -8.26
N ASP A 69 7.67 0.95 -7.78
CA ASP A 69 7.83 2.30 -8.33
C ASP A 69 7.48 3.39 -7.29
N ALA A 70 7.69 4.65 -7.67
CA ALA A 70 7.27 5.80 -6.87
C ALA A 70 6.69 6.89 -7.79
N LEU A 71 5.41 7.23 -7.58
CA LEU A 71 4.70 8.25 -8.33
C LEU A 71 4.65 9.57 -7.56
N VAL A 72 5.32 10.59 -8.05
CA VAL A 72 5.34 11.94 -7.47
C VAL A 72 4.11 12.73 -7.95
N HIS A 73 3.31 13.25 -7.01
CA HIS A 73 2.09 14.02 -7.30
C HIS A 73 2.35 15.52 -7.39
N ILE A 74 3.31 16.05 -6.63
CA ILE A 74 3.67 17.48 -6.68
C ILE A 74 4.92 17.63 -7.53
N GLN A 75 4.74 18.14 -8.75
CA GLN A 75 5.78 18.30 -9.76
C GLN A 75 5.98 19.79 -10.06
N GLN A 76 6.54 20.55 -9.11
CA GLN A 76 6.84 21.96 -9.33
C GLN A 76 8.35 22.24 -9.22
N ASP A 77 8.86 23.03 -10.15
CA ASP A 77 10.16 23.65 -10.30
C ASP A 77 11.36 22.74 -10.55
N LEU A 78 11.87 21.97 -9.62
CA LEU A 78 12.93 20.99 -9.81
C LEU A 78 12.62 19.76 -8.95
N ILE A 79 12.34 18.65 -9.58
CA ILE A 79 12.18 17.37 -8.92
C ILE A 79 13.49 16.61 -9.07
N VAL A 80 14.03 16.17 -7.98
CA VAL A 80 14.97 15.05 -8.00
C VAL A 80 14.12 13.80 -8.07
N GLU A 81 14.21 13.04 -9.15
CA GLU A 81 13.51 11.76 -9.28
C GLU A 81 13.86 10.87 -8.08
N ALA A 82 12.96 9.95 -7.74
CA ALA A 82 13.24 8.96 -6.72
C ALA A 82 14.44 8.11 -7.16
N GLU A 83 15.49 8.10 -6.36
CA GLU A 83 16.69 7.32 -6.59
C GLU A 83 16.79 6.20 -5.55
N GLY A 84 17.26 5.05 -5.96
CA GLY A 84 17.44 3.88 -5.10
C GLY A 84 16.75 2.64 -5.69
N PRO A 85 16.52 1.57 -4.88
CA PRO A 85 16.90 1.52 -3.47
C PRO A 85 18.40 1.42 -3.23
N PHE A 86 18.85 2.00 -2.12
CA PHE A 86 20.21 1.93 -1.60
C PHE A 86 20.22 1.16 -0.28
N PHE A 87 21.32 0.49 0.05
CA PHE A 87 21.52 -0.08 1.39
C PHE A 87 21.77 1.02 2.43
N ASP A 88 21.16 0.89 3.62
CA ASP A 88 21.31 1.83 4.72
C ASP A 88 22.43 1.41 5.67
N GLU A 89 23.70 1.50 5.20
CA GLU A 89 24.87 1.14 5.99
C GLU A 89 25.13 2.11 7.17
N GLU A 90 24.56 3.31 7.11
CA GLU A 90 24.80 4.39 8.10
C GLU A 90 23.65 4.50 9.11
N ASP A 91 22.57 3.73 8.95
CA ASP A 91 21.38 3.75 9.82
C ASP A 91 20.83 5.18 10.00
N TYR A 92 20.47 5.82 8.86
CA TYR A 92 20.04 7.22 8.83
C TYR A 92 18.74 7.51 9.56
N ASP A 93 17.89 6.50 9.79
CA ASP A 93 16.61 6.61 10.52
C ASP A 93 16.69 6.11 11.96
N GLY A 94 17.82 5.48 12.35
CA GLY A 94 18.02 4.92 13.68
C GLY A 94 17.21 3.64 13.93
N ASN A 95 16.92 2.88 12.87
CA ASN A 95 16.13 1.64 12.95
C ASN A 95 16.84 0.49 12.24
N ASP A 96 17.51 -0.35 12.98
CA ASP A 96 18.27 -1.53 12.49
C ASP A 96 17.44 -2.51 11.63
N ILE A 97 16.09 -2.39 11.60
CA ILE A 97 15.21 -3.27 10.83
C ILE A 97 15.08 -2.80 9.38
N THR A 98 15.07 -1.49 9.14
CA THR A 98 14.95 -0.89 7.82
C THR A 98 16.31 -0.79 7.15
N ASP A 99 16.64 -1.76 6.32
CA ASP A 99 17.99 -1.95 5.74
C ASP A 99 18.17 -1.31 4.36
N GLN A 100 17.09 -0.80 3.76
CA GLN A 100 17.13 -0.10 2.47
C GLN A 100 16.35 1.20 2.50
N TYR A 101 16.74 2.14 1.64
CA TYR A 101 16.01 3.40 1.45
C TYR A 101 16.00 3.86 0.00
N ILE A 102 15.01 4.71 -0.31
CA ILE A 102 14.97 5.55 -1.51
C ILE A 102 15.11 7.01 -1.11
N THR A 103 15.68 7.84 -1.99
CA THR A 103 15.81 9.28 -1.80
C THR A 103 14.84 10.03 -2.68
N LEU A 104 14.26 11.09 -2.14
CA LEU A 104 13.43 12.04 -2.88
C LEU A 104 13.77 13.47 -2.47
N GLY A 105 13.60 14.40 -3.40
CA GLY A 105 13.83 15.80 -3.10
C GLY A 105 13.09 16.72 -4.07
N TRP A 106 12.70 17.86 -3.55
CA TRP A 106 12.15 18.99 -4.29
C TRP A 106 12.95 20.24 -3.97
N ALA A 107 13.24 21.04 -4.98
CA ALA A 107 13.89 22.31 -4.81
C ALA A 107 13.19 23.39 -5.66
N SER A 108 12.83 24.50 -5.04
CA SER A 108 12.27 25.67 -5.69
C SER A 108 13.19 26.87 -5.52
N LEU A 109 13.76 27.36 -6.63
CA LEU A 109 14.66 28.53 -6.62
C LEU A 109 13.95 29.82 -6.20
N ASN A 110 12.64 29.86 -6.33
CA ASN A 110 11.81 31.00 -5.98
C ASN A 110 11.12 30.87 -4.62
N GLY A 111 11.40 29.78 -3.88
CA GLY A 111 10.74 29.49 -2.60
C GLY A 111 9.24 29.29 -2.73
N ASN A 112 8.77 28.60 -3.77
CA ASN A 112 7.35 28.48 -4.10
C ASN A 112 6.89 27.01 -4.17
N TRP A 113 7.39 26.17 -3.28
CA TRP A 113 7.02 24.75 -3.16
C TRP A 113 6.36 24.49 -1.79
N PRO A 114 5.36 23.64 -1.69
CA PRO A 114 4.64 22.89 -2.74
C PRO A 114 3.60 23.73 -3.51
N ASN A 115 3.28 24.94 -3.06
CA ASN A 115 2.34 25.89 -3.66
C ASN A 115 0.94 25.28 -3.91
N THR A 116 0.48 24.51 -2.96
CA THR A 116 -0.85 23.89 -2.93
C THR A 116 -1.37 23.89 -1.50
N ASP A 117 -2.68 23.64 -1.31
CA ASP A 117 -3.28 23.55 0.01
C ASP A 117 -2.67 22.38 0.81
N LEU A 118 -2.44 22.58 2.10
CA LEU A 118 -1.91 21.59 3.03
C LEU A 118 -3.04 21.02 3.92
N PRO A 119 -2.98 19.73 4.31
CA PRO A 119 -2.00 18.71 3.91
C PRO A 119 -2.14 18.29 2.45
N ALA A 120 -1.03 18.05 1.77
CA ALA A 120 -1.00 17.69 0.36
C ALA A 120 -0.48 16.26 0.16
N LYS A 121 -1.08 15.51 -0.76
CA LYS A 121 -0.52 14.22 -1.19
C LYS A 121 0.75 14.48 -2.00
N LEU A 122 1.87 14.02 -1.47
CA LEU A 122 3.19 14.28 -2.02
C LEU A 122 3.60 13.24 -3.05
N LEU A 123 3.46 11.98 -2.68
CA LEU A 123 3.81 10.84 -3.53
C LEU A 123 3.03 9.59 -3.13
N SER A 124 3.02 8.62 -4.05
CA SER A 124 2.61 7.24 -3.80
C SER A 124 3.81 6.34 -4.05
N VAL A 125 4.16 5.47 -3.12
CA VAL A 125 5.19 4.45 -3.30
C VAL A 125 4.54 3.10 -3.38
N ASN A 126 4.86 2.35 -4.44
CA ASN A 126 4.38 0.99 -4.64
C ASN A 126 5.47 0.01 -4.22
N PHE A 127 5.16 -0.81 -3.23
CA PHE A 127 6.01 -1.90 -2.77
C PHE A 127 5.41 -3.24 -3.17
N ASN A 128 6.24 -4.16 -3.68
CA ASN A 128 5.88 -5.56 -3.75
C ASN A 128 6.16 -6.18 -2.37
N VAL A 129 5.16 -6.79 -1.77
CA VAL A 129 5.32 -7.60 -0.56
C VAL A 129 5.83 -8.97 -0.99
N LEU A 130 6.99 -9.38 -0.43
CA LEU A 130 7.68 -10.59 -0.88
C LEU A 130 6.87 -11.84 -0.55
N ASP A 131 6.85 -12.80 -1.46
CA ASP A 131 6.19 -14.11 -1.29
C ASP A 131 7.03 -15.13 -0.52
N THR A 132 8.25 -14.77 -0.14
CA THR A 132 9.17 -15.58 0.68
C THR A 132 8.93 -15.42 2.18
N ILE A 133 8.04 -14.54 2.59
CA ILE A 133 7.71 -14.31 4.00
C ILE A 133 6.89 -15.51 4.50
N ASN A 134 7.45 -16.23 5.49
CA ASN A 134 6.72 -17.31 6.17
C ASN A 134 6.03 -16.73 7.41
N THR A 135 4.72 -16.61 7.36
CA THR A 135 3.93 -16.08 8.47
C THR A 135 2.87 -17.09 8.92
N ASP A 136 3.12 -17.76 10.02
CA ASP A 136 2.09 -18.52 10.76
C ASP A 136 1.24 -17.58 11.64
N THR A 137 1.54 -16.28 11.66
CA THR A 137 0.90 -15.26 12.49
C THR A 137 0.91 -13.90 11.78
N LEU A 138 0.05 -12.99 12.22
CA LEU A 138 0.10 -11.59 11.81
C LEU A 138 1.52 -11.04 12.01
N THR A 139 2.06 -10.45 10.96
CA THR A 139 3.40 -9.85 10.95
C THR A 139 3.28 -8.42 10.46
N ALA A 140 4.12 -7.55 10.94
CA ALA A 140 4.20 -6.16 10.49
C ALA A 140 5.62 -5.86 10.00
N THR A 141 5.74 -4.91 9.05
CA THR A 141 6.99 -4.32 8.61
C THR A 141 6.94 -2.81 8.77
N THR A 142 8.08 -2.20 9.05
CA THR A 142 8.16 -0.77 9.32
C THR A 142 8.57 0.01 8.07
N ILE A 143 7.93 1.16 7.86
CA ILE A 143 8.36 2.21 6.94
C ILE A 143 8.69 3.43 7.79
N SER A 144 9.89 3.99 7.62
CA SER A 144 10.37 5.13 8.37
C SER A 144 10.97 6.18 7.45
N PHE A 145 11.35 7.33 8.01
CA PHE A 145 11.78 8.48 7.23
C PHE A 145 12.98 9.15 7.89
N SER A 146 13.91 9.63 7.08
CA SER A 146 14.99 10.47 7.56
C SER A 146 15.23 11.68 6.66
N SER A 147 15.71 12.78 7.24
CA SER A 147 15.94 14.03 6.52
C SER A 147 17.20 13.97 5.66
N ILE A 148 17.14 14.58 4.48
CA ILE A 148 18.31 14.96 3.67
C ILE A 148 18.51 16.48 3.73
N SER A 149 17.42 17.24 3.54
CA SER A 149 17.43 18.70 3.59
C SER A 149 16.07 19.25 3.95
N VAL A 150 16.04 20.34 4.71
CA VAL A 150 14.83 21.07 5.08
C VAL A 150 14.98 22.54 4.73
N SER A 151 13.86 23.25 4.65
CA SER A 151 13.85 24.69 4.47
C SER A 151 14.43 25.41 5.69
N SER A 152 15.09 26.53 5.47
CA SER A 152 15.66 27.34 6.57
C SER A 152 14.55 27.76 7.55
N GLY A 153 14.79 27.60 8.84
CA GLY A 153 13.80 27.86 9.90
C GLY A 153 12.87 26.69 10.21
N TYR A 154 13.07 25.54 9.57
CA TYR A 154 12.29 24.32 9.82
C TYR A 154 13.15 23.17 10.32
N ASP A 155 12.53 22.30 11.08
CA ASP A 155 13.06 20.98 11.38
C ASP A 155 12.25 19.92 10.56
N PHE A 156 12.82 18.75 10.40
CA PHE A 156 12.10 17.60 9.82
C PHE A 156 11.38 16.87 10.94
N ASP A 157 10.12 16.51 10.69
CA ASP A 157 9.35 15.64 11.57
C ASP A 157 8.63 14.59 10.74
N SER A 158 8.59 13.37 11.27
CA SER A 158 7.92 12.25 10.63
C SER A 158 7.62 11.18 11.68
N THR A 159 6.58 10.41 11.43
CA THR A 159 6.25 9.25 12.25
C THR A 159 6.47 7.99 11.42
N SER A 160 7.26 7.05 11.94
CA SER A 160 7.36 5.71 11.37
C SER A 160 5.98 5.04 11.36
N PHE A 161 5.75 4.21 10.36
CA PHE A 161 4.51 3.49 10.18
C PHE A 161 4.76 1.99 10.14
N ASP A 162 4.06 1.25 11.00
CA ASP A 162 4.08 -0.22 10.98
C ASP A 162 2.92 -0.72 10.11
N MET A 163 3.25 -1.32 8.99
CA MET A 163 2.32 -1.89 8.03
C MET A 163 2.09 -3.35 8.36
N ASP A 164 0.84 -3.72 8.63
CA ASP A 164 0.45 -5.12 8.77
C ASP A 164 0.67 -5.88 7.47
N VAL A 165 1.26 -7.08 7.57
CA VAL A 165 1.51 -7.98 6.44
C VAL A 165 0.69 -9.24 6.62
N LEU A 166 -0.24 -9.48 5.69
CA LEU A 166 -1.20 -10.57 5.74
C LEU A 166 -0.98 -11.57 4.61
N ALA A 167 -1.30 -12.83 4.86
CA ALA A 167 -1.44 -13.85 3.84
C ALA A 167 -2.88 -13.80 3.34
N ALA A 168 -3.15 -13.13 2.20
CA ALA A 168 -4.46 -13.22 1.58
C ALA A 168 -4.62 -14.53 0.83
N THR A 169 -5.77 -15.15 0.97
CA THR A 169 -6.16 -16.35 0.23
C THR A 169 -7.56 -16.21 -0.35
N TRP A 170 -7.95 -17.13 -1.22
CA TRP A 170 -9.34 -17.23 -1.70
C TRP A 170 -10.28 -17.94 -0.73
N ASP A 171 -9.84 -18.31 0.47
CA ASP A 171 -10.64 -18.90 1.55
C ASP A 171 -11.18 -17.77 2.44
N PHE A 172 -12.34 -17.24 2.08
CA PHE A 172 -12.94 -16.11 2.80
C PHE A 172 -13.76 -16.53 4.01
N ASP A 173 -14.14 -17.79 4.10
CA ASP A 173 -14.89 -18.29 5.26
C ASP A 173 -13.99 -19.01 6.29
N GLY A 174 -12.69 -19.12 6.00
CA GLY A 174 -11.66 -19.59 6.94
C GLY A 174 -11.71 -21.08 7.23
N ASN A 175 -12.33 -21.88 6.37
CA ASN A 175 -12.46 -23.33 6.58
C ASN A 175 -11.24 -24.13 6.09
N GLY A 176 -10.24 -23.47 5.50
CA GLY A 176 -9.03 -24.06 4.94
C GLY A 176 -9.15 -24.52 3.49
N VAL A 177 -10.27 -24.25 2.82
CA VAL A 177 -10.53 -24.66 1.43
C VAL A 177 -11.16 -23.51 0.67
N ALA A 178 -10.58 -23.11 -0.46
CA ALA A 178 -11.26 -22.19 -1.36
C ALA A 178 -12.18 -22.96 -2.31
N ASP A 179 -13.47 -22.78 -2.21
CA ASP A 179 -14.42 -23.47 -3.08
C ASP A 179 -15.49 -22.56 -3.74
N ALA A 180 -16.09 -23.06 -4.83
CA ALA A 180 -16.94 -22.25 -5.70
C ALA A 180 -18.24 -21.78 -5.04
N LEU A 181 -18.83 -22.61 -4.17
CA LEU A 181 -20.17 -22.38 -3.60
C LEU A 181 -20.14 -21.61 -2.28
N THR A 182 -18.97 -21.43 -1.70
CA THR A 182 -18.69 -20.57 -0.55
C THR A 182 -17.93 -19.32 -1.02
N ASP A 183 -16.63 -19.38 -1.11
CA ASP A 183 -15.73 -18.26 -1.38
C ASP A 183 -15.96 -17.61 -2.74
N GLY A 184 -16.10 -18.41 -3.79
CA GLY A 184 -16.43 -17.91 -5.13
C GLY A 184 -17.75 -17.13 -5.15
N LEU A 185 -18.77 -17.59 -4.40
CA LEU A 185 -20.03 -16.85 -4.28
C LEU A 185 -19.92 -15.63 -3.37
N ILE A 186 -19.08 -15.65 -2.33
CA ILE A 186 -18.85 -14.49 -1.46
C ILE A 186 -18.22 -13.36 -2.29
N LEU A 187 -17.15 -13.62 -3.05
CA LEU A 187 -16.56 -12.62 -3.94
C LEU A 187 -17.57 -12.11 -4.97
N LEU A 188 -18.28 -13.01 -5.64
CA LEU A 188 -19.27 -12.63 -6.66
C LEU A 188 -20.38 -11.75 -6.08
N ARG A 189 -20.89 -12.05 -4.89
CA ARG A 189 -21.89 -11.23 -4.20
C ARG A 189 -21.33 -9.85 -3.83
N TYR A 190 -20.09 -9.80 -3.36
CA TYR A 190 -19.43 -8.54 -3.03
C TYR A 190 -19.32 -7.64 -4.26
N THR A 191 -18.90 -8.18 -5.40
CA THR A 191 -18.76 -7.43 -6.66
C THR A 191 -20.13 -6.97 -7.21
N PHE A 192 -21.23 -7.66 -6.88
CA PHE A 192 -22.59 -7.16 -7.09
C PHE A 192 -23.07 -6.15 -6.05
N GLY A 193 -22.24 -5.75 -5.10
CA GLY A 193 -22.54 -4.71 -4.12
C GLY A 193 -23.22 -5.21 -2.83
N LEU A 194 -23.32 -6.53 -2.58
CA LEU A 194 -23.82 -7.07 -1.31
C LEU A 194 -22.78 -6.85 -0.20
N ARG A 195 -23.24 -6.56 1.00
CA ARG A 195 -22.39 -6.28 2.19
C ARG A 195 -23.06 -6.83 3.46
N GLY A 196 -22.26 -7.02 4.53
CA GLY A 196 -22.74 -7.49 5.82
C GLY A 196 -23.37 -8.89 5.77
N GLU A 197 -24.36 -9.16 6.59
CA GLU A 197 -24.99 -10.49 6.67
C GLU A 197 -25.52 -11.02 5.34
N VAL A 198 -25.95 -10.14 4.42
CA VAL A 198 -26.49 -10.56 3.11
C VAL A 198 -25.40 -11.11 2.20
N LEU A 199 -24.13 -10.66 2.40
CA LEU A 199 -22.97 -11.13 1.66
C LEU A 199 -22.72 -12.62 1.89
N THR A 200 -22.76 -13.04 3.16
CA THR A 200 -22.34 -14.39 3.60
C THR A 200 -23.49 -15.34 3.88
N LYS A 201 -24.74 -14.82 3.90
CA LYS A 201 -25.92 -15.61 4.23
C LYS A 201 -26.11 -16.83 3.31
N ASP A 202 -26.23 -18.00 3.93
CA ASP A 202 -26.46 -19.29 3.28
C ASP A 202 -25.37 -19.71 2.26
N VAL A 203 -24.15 -19.11 2.34
CA VAL A 203 -23.02 -19.46 1.47
C VAL A 203 -21.73 -19.75 2.23
N MET A 204 -21.64 -19.51 3.52
CA MET A 204 -20.51 -19.98 4.32
C MET A 204 -20.55 -21.50 4.50
N ALA A 205 -19.39 -22.13 4.52
CA ALA A 205 -19.28 -23.55 4.83
C ALA A 205 -19.82 -23.85 6.23
N VAL A 206 -20.37 -25.04 6.41
CA VAL A 206 -20.97 -25.45 7.70
C VAL A 206 -19.94 -25.53 8.81
N ASP A 207 -18.69 -25.79 8.46
CA ASP A 207 -17.53 -25.89 9.35
C ASP A 207 -16.68 -24.61 9.39
N SER A 208 -17.13 -23.53 8.76
CA SER A 208 -16.48 -22.22 8.87
C SER A 208 -16.36 -21.80 10.35
N PRO A 209 -15.17 -21.45 10.84
CA PRO A 209 -14.97 -20.95 12.18
C PRO A 209 -15.37 -19.48 12.34
N LEU A 210 -15.56 -18.76 11.21
CA LEU A 210 -15.74 -17.33 11.18
C LEU A 210 -17.20 -16.91 11.28
N SER A 211 -17.46 -15.76 11.87
CA SER A 211 -18.73 -15.05 11.76
C SER A 211 -18.84 -14.34 10.40
N SER A 212 -20.06 -13.91 10.03
CA SER A 212 -20.27 -13.12 8.80
C SER A 212 -19.40 -11.87 8.69
N SER A 213 -19.14 -11.19 9.83
CA SER A 213 -18.31 -9.99 9.85
C SER A 213 -16.82 -10.30 9.71
N GLU A 214 -16.35 -11.42 10.25
CA GLU A 214 -14.98 -11.87 10.08
C GLU A 214 -14.73 -12.32 8.64
N ALA A 215 -15.64 -13.10 8.04
CA ALA A 215 -15.54 -13.50 6.64
C ALA A 215 -15.57 -12.29 5.67
N GLU A 216 -16.38 -11.26 5.96
CA GLU A 216 -16.33 -10.01 5.20
C GLU A 216 -14.99 -9.30 5.36
N SER A 217 -14.37 -9.33 6.56
CA SER A 217 -13.04 -8.76 6.79
C SER A 217 -11.95 -9.51 6.03
N GLU A 218 -11.99 -10.86 5.99
CA GLU A 218 -11.06 -11.66 5.18
C GLU A 218 -11.18 -11.33 3.69
N LEU A 219 -12.40 -11.23 3.18
CA LEU A 219 -12.63 -10.78 1.81
C LEU A 219 -12.06 -9.38 1.56
N LEU A 220 -12.29 -8.41 2.47
CA LEU A 220 -11.78 -7.04 2.31
C LEU A 220 -10.26 -7.01 2.27
N ASN A 221 -9.58 -7.80 3.10
CA ASN A 221 -8.12 -7.95 3.05
C ASN A 221 -7.65 -8.55 1.72
N ALA A 222 -8.43 -9.46 1.14
CA ALA A 222 -8.11 -10.11 -0.13
C ALA A 222 -8.48 -9.29 -1.38
N LEU A 223 -9.11 -8.10 -1.25
CA LEU A 223 -9.45 -7.30 -2.44
C LEU A 223 -8.21 -6.88 -3.25
N VAL A 224 -7.05 -6.76 -2.62
CA VAL A 224 -5.79 -6.45 -3.30
C VAL A 224 -5.39 -7.52 -4.32
N ILE A 225 -5.87 -8.76 -4.16
CA ILE A 225 -5.66 -9.85 -5.12
C ILE A 225 -6.87 -10.10 -6.03
N ALA A 226 -7.98 -9.40 -5.81
CA ALA A 226 -9.25 -9.72 -6.47
C ALA A 226 -9.38 -9.19 -7.91
N ASP A 227 -8.49 -8.29 -8.35
CA ASP A 227 -8.32 -7.92 -9.77
C ASP A 227 -7.57 -9.04 -10.50
N ILE A 228 -8.32 -10.08 -10.89
CA ILE A 228 -7.75 -11.31 -11.44
C ILE A 228 -7.25 -11.13 -12.86
N ASP A 229 -7.94 -10.34 -13.68
CA ASP A 229 -7.51 -10.08 -15.06
C ASP A 229 -6.55 -8.90 -15.21
N GLY A 230 -6.33 -8.12 -14.11
CA GLY A 230 -5.31 -7.07 -14.03
C GLY A 230 -5.65 -5.80 -14.79
N ASN A 231 -6.93 -5.48 -14.93
CA ASN A 231 -7.37 -4.27 -15.62
C ASN A 231 -7.46 -3.03 -14.69
N GLY A 232 -7.25 -3.21 -13.37
CA GLY A 232 -7.34 -2.18 -12.34
C GLY A 232 -8.73 -2.01 -11.74
N GLU A 233 -9.70 -2.82 -12.11
CA GLU A 233 -11.06 -2.83 -11.58
C GLU A 233 -11.42 -4.23 -11.07
N ILE A 234 -12.25 -4.31 -10.04
CA ILE A 234 -12.75 -5.60 -9.51
C ILE A 234 -14.23 -5.68 -9.82
N ASP A 235 -14.62 -6.52 -10.77
CA ASP A 235 -16.01 -6.62 -11.14
C ASP A 235 -16.55 -8.05 -11.29
N ALA A 236 -17.91 -8.16 -11.26
CA ALA A 236 -18.59 -9.45 -11.17
C ALA A 236 -18.47 -10.29 -12.45
N LEU A 237 -18.43 -9.66 -13.62
CA LEU A 237 -18.50 -10.35 -14.92
C LEU A 237 -17.13 -10.71 -15.48
N THR A 238 -16.07 -10.22 -14.85
CA THR A 238 -14.68 -10.60 -15.10
C THR A 238 -14.14 -11.38 -13.90
N ASP A 239 -13.62 -10.71 -12.88
CA ASP A 239 -12.91 -11.32 -11.74
C ASP A 239 -13.74 -12.30 -10.95
N GLY A 240 -14.99 -11.91 -10.61
CA GLY A 240 -15.91 -12.80 -9.91
C GLY A 240 -16.19 -14.09 -10.68
N LEU A 241 -16.37 -14.00 -12.01
CA LEU A 241 -16.57 -15.17 -12.86
C LEU A 241 -15.29 -15.97 -13.09
N LEU A 242 -14.12 -15.32 -13.20
CA LEU A 242 -12.82 -16.00 -13.34
C LEU A 242 -12.53 -16.86 -12.13
N LEU A 243 -12.67 -16.32 -10.91
CA LEU A 243 -12.50 -17.10 -9.68
C LEU A 243 -13.50 -18.25 -9.62
N LEU A 244 -14.79 -17.97 -9.85
CA LEU A 244 -15.84 -18.98 -9.77
C LEU A 244 -15.60 -20.14 -10.76
N ARG A 245 -15.23 -19.83 -12.00
CA ARG A 245 -14.89 -20.85 -13.02
C ARG A 245 -13.70 -21.70 -12.62
N TYR A 246 -12.63 -21.05 -12.11
CA TYR A 246 -11.46 -21.75 -11.63
C TYR A 246 -11.82 -22.73 -10.50
N LEU A 247 -12.56 -22.27 -9.49
CA LEU A 247 -12.97 -23.08 -8.35
C LEU A 247 -13.95 -24.21 -8.74
N PHE A 248 -14.71 -24.06 -9.84
CA PHE A 248 -15.44 -25.17 -10.47
C PHE A 248 -14.56 -26.12 -11.29
N GLY A 249 -13.25 -25.90 -11.34
CA GLY A 249 -12.29 -26.76 -12.05
C GLY A 249 -12.22 -26.51 -13.56
N LEU A 250 -12.73 -25.38 -14.07
CA LEU A 250 -12.57 -25.03 -15.48
C LEU A 250 -11.11 -24.66 -15.75
N GLN A 251 -10.58 -25.09 -16.90
CA GLN A 251 -9.21 -24.86 -17.34
C GLN A 251 -9.15 -24.49 -18.82
N GLY A 252 -7.98 -24.00 -19.25
CA GLY A 252 -7.77 -23.61 -20.64
C GLY A 252 -8.76 -22.54 -21.09
N GLU A 253 -9.17 -22.58 -22.35
CA GLU A 253 -10.09 -21.59 -22.93
C GLU A 253 -11.42 -21.45 -22.14
N ALA A 254 -11.92 -22.54 -21.55
CA ALA A 254 -13.15 -22.51 -20.76
C ALA A 254 -13.05 -21.64 -19.49
N LEU A 255 -11.85 -21.41 -18.97
CA LEU A 255 -11.62 -20.52 -17.84
C LEU A 255 -11.83 -19.05 -18.23
N VAL A 256 -11.27 -18.60 -19.35
CA VAL A 256 -11.14 -17.18 -19.71
C VAL A 256 -12.12 -16.70 -20.80
N GLN A 257 -12.70 -17.61 -21.58
CA GLN A 257 -13.52 -17.25 -22.73
C GLN A 257 -14.68 -16.30 -22.37
N ALA A 258 -14.65 -15.08 -22.96
CA ALA A 258 -15.65 -14.03 -22.81
C ALA A 258 -15.88 -13.52 -21.38
N VAL A 259 -14.89 -13.67 -20.49
CA VAL A 259 -14.95 -13.17 -19.11
C VAL A 259 -13.70 -12.37 -18.68
N THR A 260 -12.77 -12.11 -19.56
CA THR A 260 -11.68 -11.13 -19.35
C THR A 260 -12.07 -9.78 -19.95
N ALA A 261 -11.68 -8.70 -19.29
CA ALA A 261 -11.89 -7.35 -19.80
C ALA A 261 -11.09 -7.11 -21.10
N SER A 262 -11.51 -6.16 -21.92
CA SER A 262 -10.82 -5.85 -23.18
C SER A 262 -9.44 -5.23 -23.01
N ASP A 263 -9.16 -4.67 -21.84
CA ASP A 263 -7.92 -4.05 -21.38
C ASP A 263 -7.18 -4.89 -20.33
N ALA A 264 -7.59 -6.15 -20.14
CA ALA A 264 -6.98 -7.09 -19.24
C ALA A 264 -5.48 -7.27 -19.51
N GLN A 265 -4.66 -7.20 -18.46
CA GLN A 265 -3.22 -7.49 -18.53
C GLN A 265 -2.95 -9.01 -18.45
N ARG A 266 -3.85 -9.75 -17.77
CA ARG A 266 -3.85 -11.22 -17.67
C ARG A 266 -5.06 -11.76 -18.42
N SER A 267 -4.88 -12.12 -19.69
CA SER A 267 -5.96 -12.54 -20.57
C SER A 267 -5.87 -13.99 -21.04
N SER A 268 -4.69 -14.61 -20.93
CA SER A 268 -4.52 -16.02 -21.29
C SER A 268 -4.93 -16.94 -20.13
N ALA A 269 -5.36 -18.15 -20.47
CA ALA A 269 -5.77 -19.15 -19.48
C ALA A 269 -4.64 -19.50 -18.49
N ASP A 270 -3.40 -19.56 -18.97
CA ASP A 270 -2.23 -19.89 -18.12
C ASP A 270 -1.91 -18.76 -17.15
N GLU A 271 -1.98 -17.50 -17.58
CA GLU A 271 -1.76 -16.34 -16.70
C GLU A 271 -2.80 -16.27 -15.59
N VAL A 272 -4.08 -16.40 -15.93
CA VAL A 272 -5.19 -16.39 -14.96
C VAL A 272 -5.08 -17.59 -14.01
N TYR A 273 -4.85 -18.79 -14.54
CA TYR A 273 -4.72 -20.01 -13.75
C TYR A 273 -3.59 -19.88 -12.71
N ASN A 274 -2.40 -19.46 -13.15
CA ASN A 274 -1.24 -19.30 -12.28
C ASN A 274 -1.47 -18.22 -11.23
N TYR A 275 -2.12 -17.12 -11.60
CA TYR A 275 -2.47 -16.05 -10.67
C TYR A 275 -3.39 -16.54 -9.56
N ILE A 276 -4.51 -17.21 -9.91
CA ILE A 276 -5.45 -17.72 -8.89
C ILE A 276 -4.79 -18.78 -8.02
N THR A 277 -4.02 -19.71 -8.62
CA THR A 277 -3.34 -20.79 -7.89
C THR A 277 -2.40 -20.27 -6.81
N LYS A 278 -1.74 -19.13 -7.04
CA LYS A 278 -0.80 -18.51 -6.11
C LYS A 278 -1.41 -18.21 -4.74
N TYR A 279 -2.70 -17.90 -4.69
CA TYR A 279 -3.41 -17.47 -3.49
C TYR A 279 -4.41 -18.50 -2.98
N LEU A 280 -4.26 -19.76 -3.35
CA LEU A 280 -5.03 -20.85 -2.71
C LEU A 280 -4.52 -21.07 -1.28
N PRO A 281 -5.40 -21.43 -0.33
CA PRO A 281 -4.97 -21.80 1.01
C PRO A 281 -4.01 -23.00 0.97
N GLN A 282 -3.02 -22.98 1.86
CA GLN A 282 -1.92 -23.99 1.92
C GLN A 282 -2.31 -25.15 2.82
#